data_5c1819fdee641ec68ecab37476a6596b
#
_entry.id   5c1819fdee641ec68ecab37476a6596b
#
_cell.length_a   1.000
_cell.length_b   1.000
_cell.length_c   1.000
_cell.angle_alpha   90.00
_cell.angle_beta   90.00
_cell.angle_gamma   90.00
#
_symmetry.space_group_name_H-M   'P 1'
#
loop_
_entity.id
_entity.type
_entity.pdbx_description
1 polymer ?
#
loop_
_entity_poly.entity_id
_entity_poly.type
_entity_poly.pdbx_seq_one_letter_code
_entity_poly.pdbx_strand_id
1 'polypeptide(L)'
;AYMAFPIPGTPQLIAPSNIGPYYAKEAPRAVTKEELKIIIRQFGEAADRVKRAGGDGVEIHAAHAHGLLGGFLSPLYNKRTDEYGGDICHRLRLTLEVIAQVRKVCGEDFIIDVRISGDEYTDGGLNLNDGIYIAKQLEKAGVDFIHISGGTTIMRGSSIPAPGTPMGSHIKLAEEIKKYISIPVTTVGRITEPWIAQELIENGKADICMIGRANLCDPEFAFKTQNGREEEIRPCIGCLRCLNGIMFGKRIACSINPSLELENEDTISETEEKKKIFHWNIHPKP
;
A
#
# COMPACT_ATOMS: atom_id res chain seq x y z
N ALA A 1 14.64 1.78 7.35
CA ALA A 1 13.70 1.89 6.22
C ALA A 1 14.36 1.36 4.96
N TYR A 2 13.72 0.43 4.33
CA TYR A 2 14.13 -0.11 3.04
C TYR A 2 13.94 0.98 1.99
N MET A 3 14.98 1.67 1.64
CA MET A 3 15.00 2.48 0.42
C MET A 3 15.70 1.68 -0.68
N ALA A 4 15.08 1.57 -1.85
CA ALA A 4 15.63 0.86 -3.00
C ALA A 4 16.95 1.46 -3.51
N PHE A 5 17.28 2.68 -3.10
CA PHE A 5 18.50 3.40 -3.48
C PHE A 5 19.09 4.09 -2.25
N PRO A 6 20.33 3.74 -1.84
CA PRO A 6 21.01 4.50 -0.82
C PRO A 6 21.24 5.94 -1.33
N ILE A 7 20.73 6.91 -0.61
CA ILE A 7 21.04 8.32 -0.86
C ILE A 7 22.45 8.55 -0.30
N PRO A 8 23.40 9.10 -1.05
CA PRO A 8 24.73 9.39 -0.54
C PRO A 8 24.67 10.19 0.76
N GLY A 9 25.44 9.74 1.78
CA GLY A 9 25.44 10.37 3.10
C GLY A 9 24.37 9.90 4.08
N THR A 10 23.49 8.95 3.70
CA THR A 10 22.54 8.33 4.64
C THR A 10 23.19 7.21 5.45
N PRO A 11 22.71 6.96 6.69
CA PRO A 11 23.15 5.80 7.47
C PRO A 11 22.91 4.48 6.73
N GLN A 12 23.72 3.47 7.03
CA GLN A 12 23.55 2.13 6.51
C GLN A 12 22.11 1.63 6.71
N LEU A 13 21.53 1.03 5.66
CA LEU A 13 20.20 0.45 5.71
C LEU A 13 20.12 -0.65 6.77
N ILE A 14 19.01 -0.69 7.49
CA ILE A 14 18.71 -1.70 8.50
C ILE A 14 17.56 -2.60 8.05
N ALA A 15 17.63 -3.88 8.41
CA ALA A 15 16.63 -4.90 8.11
C ALA A 15 16.53 -5.92 9.24
N PRO A 16 15.58 -6.86 9.22
CA PRO A 16 15.54 -7.95 10.21
C PRO A 16 16.84 -8.77 10.23
N SER A 17 17.41 -9.03 9.06
CA SER A 17 18.63 -9.79 8.85
C SER A 17 19.49 -9.13 7.76
N ASN A 18 20.73 -9.60 7.56
CA ASN A 18 21.63 -9.05 6.54
C ASN A 18 21.26 -9.49 5.12
N ILE A 19 19.96 -9.47 4.80
CA ILE A 19 19.40 -9.86 3.51
C ILE A 19 18.69 -8.67 2.92
N GLY A 20 19.19 -8.17 1.80
CA GLY A 20 18.59 -7.11 1.01
C GLY A 20 17.80 -7.66 -0.18
N PRO A 21 16.96 -6.82 -0.80
CA PRO A 21 16.35 -7.17 -2.07
C PRO A 21 17.45 -7.35 -3.13
N TYR A 22 17.18 -8.20 -4.13
CA TYR A 22 18.16 -8.55 -5.18
C TYR A 22 18.73 -7.35 -5.96
N TYR A 23 18.04 -6.22 -5.93
CA TYR A 23 18.47 -4.96 -6.58
C TYR A 23 19.24 -4.02 -5.64
N ALA A 24 19.41 -4.37 -4.37
CA ALA A 24 20.18 -3.55 -3.44
C ALA A 24 21.67 -3.65 -3.78
N LYS A 25 22.34 -2.50 -3.91
CA LYS A 25 23.79 -2.44 -4.15
C LYS A 25 24.60 -2.90 -2.93
N GLU A 26 24.04 -2.70 -1.75
CA GLU A 26 24.64 -3.06 -0.46
C GLU A 26 23.63 -3.83 0.38
N ALA A 27 24.10 -4.88 1.06
CA ALA A 27 23.29 -5.59 2.02
C ALA A 27 22.99 -4.68 3.23
N PRO A 28 21.74 -4.66 3.73
CA PRO A 28 21.46 -3.99 4.99
C PRO A 28 22.13 -4.74 6.13
N ARG A 29 22.36 -4.05 7.24
CA ARG A 29 22.71 -4.74 8.48
C ARG A 29 21.49 -5.18 9.27
N ALA A 30 21.62 -6.23 10.06
CA ALA A 30 20.59 -6.62 11.01
C ALA A 30 20.42 -5.53 12.07
N VAL A 31 19.18 -5.14 12.35
CA VAL A 31 18.83 -4.18 13.40
C VAL A 31 19.00 -4.83 14.77
N THR A 32 19.55 -4.10 15.74
CA THR A 32 19.69 -4.58 17.13
C THR A 32 18.38 -4.44 17.90
N LYS A 33 18.26 -5.13 19.05
CA LYS A 33 17.09 -5.02 19.92
C LYS A 33 16.95 -3.64 20.55
N GLU A 34 18.07 -3.00 20.86
CA GLU A 34 18.12 -1.64 21.39
C GLU A 34 17.57 -0.64 20.35
N GLU A 35 17.97 -0.82 19.09
CA GLU A 35 17.44 -0.01 17.99
C GLU A 35 15.96 -0.25 17.76
N LEU A 36 15.46 -1.49 17.91
CA LEU A 36 14.02 -1.77 17.81
C LEU A 36 13.22 -0.98 18.84
N LYS A 37 13.69 -0.86 20.08
CA LYS A 37 13.04 -0.03 21.12
C LYS A 37 12.96 1.44 20.71
N ILE A 38 14.01 1.96 20.09
CA ILE A 38 14.04 3.33 19.57
C ILE A 38 13.03 3.48 18.43
N ILE A 39 13.01 2.54 17.49
CA ILE A 39 12.12 2.55 16.34
C ILE A 39 10.64 2.48 16.78
N ILE A 40 10.30 1.59 17.71
CA ILE A 40 8.95 1.49 18.29
C ILE A 40 8.51 2.85 18.86
N ARG A 41 9.36 3.51 19.64
CA ARG A 41 9.08 4.85 20.15
C ARG A 41 8.86 5.86 19.03
N GLN A 42 9.70 5.83 17.99
CA GLN A 42 9.61 6.74 16.84
C GLN A 42 8.30 6.57 16.04
N PHE A 43 7.75 5.36 15.95
CA PHE A 43 6.41 5.13 15.38
C PHE A 43 5.33 5.85 16.20
N GLY A 44 5.38 5.73 17.54
CA GLY A 44 4.46 6.47 18.42
C GLY A 44 4.60 7.99 18.28
N GLU A 45 5.83 8.49 18.25
CA GLU A 45 6.11 9.93 18.05
C GLU A 45 5.64 10.42 16.67
N ALA A 46 5.74 9.60 15.64
CA ALA A 46 5.23 9.93 14.31
C ALA A 46 3.69 10.00 14.28
N ALA A 47 3.03 9.04 14.91
CA ALA A 47 1.56 9.04 15.04
C ALA A 47 1.06 10.25 15.85
N ASP A 48 1.75 10.61 16.95
CA ASP A 48 1.43 11.81 17.72
C ASP A 48 1.52 13.10 16.88
N ARG A 49 2.54 13.20 16.03
CA ARG A 49 2.63 14.35 15.11
C ARG A 49 1.44 14.43 14.16
N VAL A 50 0.98 13.29 13.62
CA VAL A 50 -0.22 13.24 12.77
C VAL A 50 -1.45 13.67 13.56
N LYS A 51 -1.64 13.13 14.77
CA LYS A 51 -2.77 13.50 15.65
C LYS A 51 -2.75 15.00 15.96
N ARG A 52 -1.61 15.57 16.36
CA ARG A 52 -1.48 17.02 16.64
C ARG A 52 -1.69 17.90 15.40
N ALA A 53 -1.46 17.36 14.20
CA ALA A 53 -1.77 18.05 12.96
C ALA A 53 -3.24 17.96 12.54
N GLY A 54 -4.11 17.30 13.36
CA GLY A 54 -5.53 17.14 13.08
C GLY A 54 -5.89 15.91 12.27
N GLY A 55 -4.99 14.94 12.13
CA GLY A 55 -5.31 13.64 11.48
C GLY A 55 -6.06 12.73 12.43
N ASP A 56 -7.02 11.99 11.89
CA ASP A 56 -7.89 11.08 12.64
C ASP A 56 -7.24 9.72 12.91
N GLY A 57 -6.21 9.35 12.15
CA GLY A 57 -5.55 8.06 12.27
C GLY A 57 -4.30 7.92 11.42
N VAL A 58 -3.72 6.71 11.46
CA VAL A 58 -2.55 6.32 10.65
C VAL A 58 -2.69 4.93 10.08
N GLU A 59 -2.20 4.71 8.86
CA GLU A 59 -1.94 3.38 8.32
C GLU A 59 -0.50 2.96 8.65
N ILE A 60 -0.34 1.83 9.33
CA ILE A 60 0.96 1.20 9.61
C ILE A 60 1.27 0.21 8.50
N HIS A 61 2.30 0.48 7.71
CA HIS A 61 2.66 -0.36 6.58
C HIS A 61 3.51 -1.56 7.00
N ALA A 62 2.94 -2.76 6.91
CA ALA A 62 3.58 -4.05 7.23
C ALA A 62 3.43 -5.09 6.11
N ALA A 63 3.35 -4.65 4.84
CA ALA A 63 3.10 -5.50 3.69
C ALA A 63 4.30 -5.67 2.76
N HIS A 64 4.17 -6.59 1.79
CA HIS A 64 5.02 -6.77 0.60
C HIS A 64 6.45 -7.22 0.90
N ALA A 65 6.73 -7.78 2.09
CA ALA A 65 8.10 -8.02 2.54
C ALA A 65 8.98 -6.76 2.41
N HIS A 66 8.35 -5.58 2.45
CA HIS A 66 8.96 -4.28 2.21
C HIS A 66 8.89 -3.39 3.45
N GLY A 67 9.83 -2.45 3.55
CA GLY A 67 9.98 -1.69 4.77
C GLY A 67 10.46 -2.56 5.94
N LEU A 68 10.51 -1.98 7.13
CA LEU A 68 11.02 -2.74 8.29
C LEU A 68 9.98 -3.76 8.76
N LEU A 69 8.75 -3.35 9.00
CA LEU A 69 7.70 -4.24 9.55
C LEU A 69 7.35 -5.37 8.60
N GLY A 70 7.14 -5.08 7.30
CA GLY A 70 6.90 -6.12 6.29
C GLY A 70 8.08 -7.09 6.16
N GLY A 71 9.31 -6.59 6.28
CA GLY A 71 10.51 -7.43 6.31
C GLY A 71 10.58 -8.34 7.54
N PHE A 72 10.12 -7.86 8.72
CA PHE A 72 10.04 -8.69 9.93
C PHE A 72 8.99 -9.78 9.80
N LEU A 73 7.83 -9.50 9.20
CA LEU A 73 6.77 -10.49 8.98
C LEU A 73 7.19 -11.60 8.01
N SER A 74 7.87 -11.22 6.93
CA SER A 74 8.22 -12.14 5.86
C SER A 74 9.34 -13.12 6.24
N PRO A 75 9.13 -14.44 6.13
CA PRO A 75 10.19 -15.42 6.36
C PRO A 75 11.28 -15.38 5.28
N LEU A 76 11.05 -14.69 4.16
CA LEU A 76 12.06 -14.48 3.10
C LEU A 76 13.22 -13.63 3.61
N TYR A 77 12.94 -12.60 4.42
CA TYR A 77 13.92 -11.63 4.90
C TYR A 77 14.25 -11.76 6.38
N ASN A 78 13.33 -12.30 7.19
CA ASN A 78 13.55 -12.49 8.62
C ASN A 78 14.13 -13.87 8.91
N LYS A 79 15.45 -13.93 9.07
CA LYS A 79 16.22 -15.12 9.47
C LYS A 79 16.74 -15.03 10.88
N ARG A 80 16.10 -14.20 11.73
CA ARG A 80 16.48 -14.06 13.16
C ARG A 80 16.16 -15.32 13.93
N THR A 81 16.94 -15.57 14.96
CA THR A 81 16.78 -16.70 15.90
C THR A 81 16.40 -16.25 17.29
N ASP A 82 16.17 -14.95 17.48
CA ASP A 82 15.68 -14.36 18.73
C ASP A 82 14.15 -14.25 18.74
N GLU A 83 13.59 -13.58 19.76
CA GLU A 83 12.16 -13.41 19.97
C GLU A 83 11.41 -12.61 18.86
N TYR A 84 12.13 -12.10 17.87
CA TYR A 84 11.59 -11.38 16.71
C TYR A 84 11.68 -12.20 15.42
N GLY A 85 12.13 -13.46 15.46
CA GLY A 85 12.30 -14.33 14.30
C GLY A 85 11.80 -15.75 14.50
N GLY A 86 11.93 -16.61 13.49
CA GLY A 86 11.41 -17.98 13.53
C GLY A 86 9.92 -18.05 13.21
N ASP A 87 9.10 -18.49 14.14
CA ASP A 87 7.66 -18.67 13.97
C ASP A 87 6.93 -17.36 13.72
N ILE A 88 5.77 -17.43 13.08
CA ILE A 88 4.97 -16.25 12.70
C ILE A 88 4.59 -15.37 13.91
N CYS A 89 4.35 -15.97 15.07
CA CYS A 89 4.04 -15.22 16.30
C CYS A 89 5.23 -14.33 16.74
N HIS A 90 6.44 -14.81 16.56
CA HIS A 90 7.66 -14.03 16.85
C HIS A 90 7.93 -12.98 15.77
N ARG A 91 7.73 -13.32 14.48
CA ARG A 91 7.89 -12.36 13.40
C ARG A 91 6.88 -11.21 13.46
N LEU A 92 5.69 -11.45 14.01
CA LEU A 92 4.64 -10.44 14.19
C LEU A 92 4.90 -9.51 15.39
N ARG A 93 5.72 -9.92 16.35
CA ARG A 93 5.99 -9.20 17.63
C ARG A 93 6.26 -7.71 17.42
N LEU A 94 7.18 -7.37 16.53
CA LEU A 94 7.55 -5.96 16.32
C LEU A 94 6.34 -5.12 15.89
N THR A 95 5.49 -5.65 15.01
CA THR A 95 4.29 -4.95 14.55
C THR A 95 3.31 -4.73 15.71
N LEU A 96 3.12 -5.73 16.56
CA LEU A 96 2.25 -5.61 17.74
C LEU A 96 2.79 -4.60 18.76
N GLU A 97 4.10 -4.56 18.98
CA GLU A 97 4.74 -3.58 19.85
C GLU A 97 4.63 -2.15 19.33
N VAL A 98 4.70 -1.97 18.00
CA VAL A 98 4.45 -0.67 17.34
C VAL A 98 3.00 -0.23 17.53
N ILE A 99 2.03 -1.12 17.31
CA ILE A 99 0.60 -0.83 17.51
C ILE A 99 0.34 -0.41 18.96
N ALA A 100 0.84 -1.19 19.92
CA ALA A 100 0.69 -0.89 21.35
C ALA A 100 1.30 0.48 21.70
N GLN A 101 2.45 0.83 21.13
CA GLN A 101 3.09 2.13 21.34
C GLN A 101 2.28 3.29 20.73
N VAL A 102 1.74 3.11 19.51
CA VAL A 102 0.88 4.12 18.88
C VAL A 102 -0.40 4.31 19.71
N ARG A 103 -1.05 3.22 20.11
CA ARG A 103 -2.26 3.27 20.95
C ARG A 103 -1.98 3.96 22.29
N LYS A 104 -0.85 3.64 22.93
CA LYS A 104 -0.42 4.27 24.20
C LYS A 104 -0.26 5.78 24.08
N VAL A 105 0.29 6.27 22.96
CA VAL A 105 0.61 7.69 22.78
C VAL A 105 -0.61 8.46 22.26
N CYS A 106 -1.37 7.87 21.32
CA CYS A 106 -2.47 8.55 20.66
C CYS A 106 -3.83 8.33 21.31
N GLY A 107 -3.98 7.32 22.18
CA GLY A 107 -5.26 7.00 22.85
C GLY A 107 -6.20 6.16 22.00
N GLU A 108 -7.38 5.82 22.59
CA GLU A 108 -8.33 4.85 22.01
C GLU A 108 -9.10 5.41 20.81
N ASP A 109 -9.34 6.71 20.75
CA ASP A 109 -10.12 7.36 19.68
C ASP A 109 -9.32 7.58 18.39
N PHE A 110 -8.00 7.31 18.41
CA PHE A 110 -7.13 7.50 17.23
C PHE A 110 -7.12 6.24 16.37
N ILE A 111 -7.54 6.37 15.14
CA ILE A 111 -7.67 5.24 14.20
C ILE A 111 -6.30 4.64 13.86
N ILE A 112 -6.18 3.33 14.01
CA ILE A 112 -5.01 2.56 13.59
C ILE A 112 -5.44 1.55 12.52
N ASP A 113 -5.01 1.78 11.29
CA ASP A 113 -5.06 0.81 10.21
C ASP A 113 -3.72 0.09 10.08
N VAL A 114 -3.75 -1.19 9.72
CA VAL A 114 -2.52 -1.95 9.42
C VAL A 114 -2.63 -2.61 8.06
N ARG A 115 -1.71 -2.22 7.17
CA ARG A 115 -1.62 -2.84 5.86
C ARG A 115 -0.72 -4.06 5.90
N ILE A 116 -1.25 -5.21 5.47
CA ILE A 116 -0.53 -6.49 5.41
C ILE A 116 -0.61 -7.11 4.01
N SER A 117 0.30 -8.04 3.70
CA SER A 117 0.11 -8.97 2.59
C SER A 117 -0.69 -10.17 3.08
N GLY A 118 -1.87 -10.39 2.49
CA GLY A 118 -2.64 -11.61 2.73
C GLY A 118 -1.95 -12.87 2.18
N ASP A 119 -1.14 -12.68 1.12
CA ASP A 119 -0.27 -13.69 0.51
C ASP A 119 0.88 -12.96 -0.20
N GLU A 120 2.09 -13.47 -0.11
CA GLU A 120 3.27 -12.91 -0.78
C GLU A 120 3.45 -13.46 -2.21
N TYR A 121 2.69 -14.47 -2.61
CA TYR A 121 2.76 -15.15 -3.92
C TYR A 121 4.19 -15.61 -4.28
N THR A 122 4.97 -15.99 -3.30
CA THR A 122 6.38 -16.38 -3.45
C THR A 122 6.67 -17.58 -2.56
N ASP A 123 7.30 -18.60 -3.12
CA ASP A 123 7.69 -19.78 -2.36
C ASP A 123 8.54 -19.42 -1.16
N GLY A 124 8.18 -19.95 0.00
CA GLY A 124 8.82 -19.64 1.27
C GLY A 124 8.47 -18.26 1.85
N GLY A 125 7.55 -17.51 1.24
CA GLY A 125 6.96 -16.29 1.78
C GLY A 125 5.73 -16.56 2.65
N LEU A 126 5.04 -15.48 3.03
CA LEU A 126 3.73 -15.58 3.69
C LEU A 126 2.69 -16.13 2.72
N ASN A 127 1.85 -17.03 3.20
CA ASN A 127 0.69 -17.56 2.49
C ASN A 127 -0.61 -17.06 3.12
N LEU A 128 -1.76 -17.37 2.51
CA LEU A 128 -3.08 -16.93 2.98
C LEU A 128 -3.37 -17.35 4.45
N ASN A 129 -2.94 -18.53 4.90
CA ASN A 129 -3.13 -18.95 6.30
C ASN A 129 -2.34 -18.06 7.26
N ASP A 130 -1.13 -17.66 6.87
CA ASP A 130 -0.32 -16.70 7.62
C ASP A 130 -1.04 -15.34 7.66
N GLY A 131 -1.59 -14.88 6.54
CA GLY A 131 -2.39 -13.64 6.45
C GLY A 131 -3.61 -13.65 7.39
N ILE A 132 -4.35 -14.75 7.41
CA ILE A 132 -5.48 -14.95 8.34
C ILE A 132 -5.00 -14.93 9.79
N TYR A 133 -3.89 -15.61 10.11
CA TYR A 133 -3.33 -15.59 11.47
C TYR A 133 -2.94 -14.18 11.88
N ILE A 134 -2.22 -13.45 11.04
CA ILE A 134 -1.80 -12.07 11.31
C ILE A 134 -3.05 -11.20 11.56
N ALA A 135 -4.05 -11.25 10.67
CA ALA A 135 -5.25 -10.46 10.80
C ALA A 135 -5.98 -10.68 12.15
N LYS A 136 -6.12 -11.94 12.60
CA LYS A 136 -6.69 -12.28 13.91
C LYS A 136 -5.89 -11.71 15.08
N GLN A 137 -4.56 -11.66 14.98
CA GLN A 137 -3.73 -11.10 16.05
C GLN A 137 -3.78 -9.57 16.06
N LEU A 138 -3.88 -8.94 14.89
CA LEU A 138 -4.07 -7.49 14.77
C LEU A 138 -5.40 -7.03 15.34
N GLU A 139 -6.50 -7.74 15.03
CA GLU A 139 -7.82 -7.50 15.65
C GLU A 139 -7.75 -7.58 17.19
N LYS A 140 -7.12 -8.63 17.73
CA LYS A 140 -6.90 -8.77 19.18
C LYS A 140 -6.04 -7.65 19.78
N ALA A 141 -5.16 -7.06 19.01
CA ALA A 141 -4.31 -5.94 19.41
C ALA A 141 -5.04 -4.58 19.37
N GLY A 142 -6.32 -4.55 19.00
CA GLY A 142 -7.14 -3.33 18.98
C GLY A 142 -6.90 -2.45 17.76
N VAL A 143 -6.58 -3.06 16.60
CA VAL A 143 -6.54 -2.36 15.32
C VAL A 143 -7.98 -2.08 14.87
N ASP A 144 -8.25 -0.89 14.33
CA ASP A 144 -9.60 -0.46 13.99
C ASP A 144 -10.09 -1.04 12.66
N PHE A 145 -9.19 -1.21 11.68
CA PHE A 145 -9.44 -1.95 10.44
C PHE A 145 -8.13 -2.46 9.82
N ILE A 146 -8.23 -3.34 8.85
CA ILE A 146 -7.06 -3.96 8.22
C ILE A 146 -7.11 -3.78 6.71
N HIS A 147 -6.02 -3.28 6.13
CA HIS A 147 -5.84 -3.14 4.70
C HIS A 147 -5.13 -4.37 4.11
N ILE A 148 -5.88 -5.19 3.37
CA ILE A 148 -5.35 -6.39 2.73
C ILE A 148 -4.81 -6.09 1.35
N SER A 149 -3.53 -6.35 1.19
CA SER A 149 -2.80 -6.31 -0.07
C SER A 149 -2.19 -7.68 -0.38
N GLY A 150 -1.36 -7.79 -1.38
CA GLY A 150 -0.68 -9.05 -1.73
C GLY A 150 0.61 -8.85 -2.49
N GLY A 151 1.38 -9.92 -2.61
CA GLY A 151 2.64 -9.95 -3.32
C GLY A 151 3.82 -9.36 -2.58
N THR A 152 4.97 -9.47 -3.18
CA THR A 152 6.25 -8.96 -2.67
C THR A 152 6.93 -8.07 -3.69
N THR A 153 7.97 -7.36 -3.24
CA THR A 153 8.88 -6.62 -4.13
C THR A 153 9.82 -7.54 -4.93
N ILE A 154 9.96 -8.81 -4.55
CA ILE A 154 10.77 -9.81 -5.27
C ILE A 154 10.12 -10.16 -6.60
N MET A 155 8.83 -10.45 -6.59
CA MET A 155 8.07 -10.75 -7.79
C MET A 155 7.49 -9.46 -8.37
N ARG A 156 8.17 -8.91 -9.37
CA ARG A 156 7.74 -7.68 -10.04
C ARG A 156 6.29 -7.81 -10.53
N GLY A 157 5.46 -6.84 -10.19
CA GLY A 157 4.06 -6.79 -10.60
C GLY A 157 3.09 -7.52 -9.67
N SER A 158 3.55 -8.29 -8.69
CA SER A 158 2.64 -8.95 -7.74
C SER A 158 2.07 -7.96 -6.70
N SER A 159 2.89 -7.05 -6.17
CA SER A 159 2.45 -6.04 -5.19
C SER A 159 1.80 -4.81 -5.84
N ILE A 160 2.20 -4.49 -7.08
CA ILE A 160 1.65 -3.38 -7.86
C ILE A 160 1.21 -3.93 -9.22
N PRO A 161 -0.09 -4.22 -9.38
CA PRO A 161 -0.61 -4.85 -10.59
C PRO A 161 -0.26 -4.06 -11.86
N ALA A 162 0.42 -4.72 -12.81
CA ALA A 162 0.84 -4.17 -14.10
C ALA A 162 -0.30 -4.19 -15.13
N PRO A 163 -0.14 -3.59 -16.31
CA PRO A 163 -1.05 -3.79 -17.43
C PRO A 163 -1.22 -5.29 -17.73
N GLY A 164 -2.46 -5.71 -18.03
CA GLY A 164 -2.78 -7.12 -18.25
C GLY A 164 -3.09 -7.93 -16.98
N THR A 165 -2.73 -7.45 -15.78
CA THR A 165 -3.22 -8.07 -14.55
C THR A 165 -4.73 -7.80 -14.42
N PRO A 166 -5.56 -8.79 -14.03
CA PRO A 166 -6.98 -8.56 -13.76
C PRO A 166 -7.21 -7.42 -12.76
N MET A 167 -8.28 -6.66 -12.97
CA MET A 167 -8.74 -5.69 -11.96
C MET A 167 -9.13 -6.43 -10.68
N GLY A 168 -8.87 -5.82 -9.53
CA GLY A 168 -9.16 -6.45 -8.26
C GLY A 168 -8.25 -7.63 -7.89
N SER A 169 -6.98 -7.58 -8.28
CA SER A 169 -6.02 -8.71 -8.13
C SER A 169 -5.86 -9.24 -6.70
N HIS A 170 -6.15 -8.42 -5.67
CA HIS A 170 -6.02 -8.82 -4.26
C HIS A 170 -7.36 -9.00 -3.54
N ILE A 171 -8.48 -8.85 -4.25
CA ILE A 171 -9.84 -8.93 -3.66
C ILE A 171 -10.08 -10.27 -2.99
N LYS A 172 -9.68 -11.37 -3.62
CA LYS A 172 -9.86 -12.72 -3.05
C LYS A 172 -9.18 -12.89 -1.70
N LEU A 173 -8.04 -12.23 -1.48
CA LEU A 173 -7.35 -12.26 -0.18
C LEU A 173 -8.19 -11.53 0.89
N ALA A 174 -8.71 -10.36 0.57
CA ALA A 174 -9.57 -9.59 1.48
C ALA A 174 -10.86 -10.36 1.80
N GLU A 175 -11.54 -10.89 0.78
CA GLU A 175 -12.76 -11.71 0.92
C GLU A 175 -12.52 -12.94 1.82
N GLU A 176 -11.41 -13.65 1.65
CA GLU A 176 -11.09 -14.81 2.48
C GLU A 176 -10.76 -14.40 3.92
N ILE A 177 -9.90 -13.41 4.13
CA ILE A 177 -9.49 -12.96 5.47
C ILE A 177 -10.70 -12.40 6.26
N LYS A 178 -11.57 -11.67 5.60
CA LYS A 178 -12.81 -11.10 6.20
C LYS A 178 -13.71 -12.14 6.87
N LYS A 179 -13.68 -13.39 6.44
CA LYS A 179 -14.46 -14.49 7.05
C LYS A 179 -14.01 -14.84 8.48
N TYR A 180 -12.83 -14.37 8.90
CA TYR A 180 -12.18 -14.79 10.15
C TYR A 180 -12.01 -13.67 11.17
N ILE A 181 -12.37 -12.43 10.82
CA ILE A 181 -12.28 -11.25 11.69
C ILE A 181 -13.59 -10.45 11.63
N SER A 182 -13.84 -9.63 12.63
CA SER A 182 -15.06 -8.82 12.74
C SER A 182 -14.84 -7.33 12.46
N ILE A 183 -13.60 -6.86 12.52
CA ILE A 183 -13.26 -5.47 12.18
C ILE A 183 -13.31 -5.26 10.66
N PRO A 184 -13.53 -4.01 10.18
CA PRO A 184 -13.60 -3.72 8.76
C PRO A 184 -12.35 -4.13 8.00
N VAL A 185 -12.55 -4.62 6.78
CA VAL A 185 -11.48 -5.04 5.86
C VAL A 185 -11.46 -4.13 4.64
N THR A 186 -10.28 -3.56 4.40
CA THR A 186 -10.00 -2.76 3.22
C THR A 186 -9.33 -3.63 2.15
N THR A 187 -9.73 -3.46 0.89
CA THR A 187 -9.09 -4.12 -0.26
C THR A 187 -8.45 -3.13 -1.21
N VAL A 188 -7.47 -3.60 -1.99
CA VAL A 188 -6.75 -2.85 -3.01
C VAL A 188 -6.40 -3.76 -4.19
N GLY A 189 -6.07 -3.19 -5.31
CA GLY A 189 -5.50 -3.95 -6.43
C GLY A 189 -6.14 -3.64 -7.78
N ARG A 190 -5.72 -2.55 -8.42
CA ARG A 190 -6.20 -2.14 -9.74
C ARG A 190 -7.74 -2.00 -9.81
N ILE A 191 -8.34 -1.39 -8.79
CA ILE A 191 -9.72 -0.93 -8.83
C ILE A 191 -9.69 0.41 -9.59
N THR A 192 -10.17 0.41 -10.84
CA THR A 192 -10.07 1.56 -11.74
C THR A 192 -11.43 2.06 -12.18
N GLU A 193 -12.48 1.30 -11.93
CA GLU A 193 -13.85 1.60 -12.30
C GLU A 193 -14.74 1.66 -11.05
N PRO A 194 -15.66 2.63 -10.94
CA PRO A 194 -16.56 2.79 -9.80
C PRO A 194 -17.40 1.54 -9.52
N TRP A 195 -17.95 0.92 -10.56
CA TRP A 195 -18.82 -0.26 -10.44
C TRP A 195 -18.12 -1.44 -9.78
N ILE A 196 -16.79 -1.59 -9.95
CA ILE A 196 -16.02 -2.65 -9.28
C ILE A 196 -16.03 -2.42 -7.77
N ALA A 197 -15.75 -1.18 -7.32
CA ALA A 197 -15.76 -0.84 -5.91
C ALA A 197 -17.16 -1.07 -5.30
N GLN A 198 -18.20 -0.65 -6.01
CA GLN A 198 -19.59 -0.85 -5.61
C GLN A 198 -19.93 -2.34 -5.47
N GLU A 199 -19.64 -3.16 -6.47
CA GLU A 199 -19.89 -4.60 -6.44
C GLU A 199 -19.19 -5.28 -5.25
N LEU A 200 -17.97 -4.86 -4.92
CA LEU A 200 -17.22 -5.43 -3.81
C LEU A 200 -17.87 -5.17 -2.46
N ILE A 201 -18.34 -3.95 -2.24
CA ILE A 201 -19.02 -3.54 -1.01
C ILE A 201 -20.39 -4.21 -0.91
N GLU A 202 -21.21 -4.15 -1.97
CA GLU A 202 -22.56 -4.72 -2.00
C GLU A 202 -22.58 -6.24 -1.78
N ASN A 203 -21.57 -6.94 -2.31
CA ASN A 203 -21.42 -8.39 -2.11
C ASN A 203 -20.67 -8.76 -0.81
N GLY A 204 -20.36 -7.79 0.03
CA GLY A 204 -19.70 -8.01 1.32
C GLY A 204 -18.29 -8.58 1.22
N LYS A 205 -17.60 -8.41 0.08
CA LYS A 205 -16.23 -8.90 -0.15
C LYS A 205 -15.17 -8.05 0.56
N ALA A 206 -15.48 -6.79 0.77
CA ALA A 206 -14.69 -5.84 1.55
C ALA A 206 -15.62 -4.77 2.14
N ASP A 207 -15.14 -4.00 3.11
CA ASP A 207 -15.86 -2.87 3.68
C ASP A 207 -15.40 -1.54 3.10
N ILE A 208 -14.14 -1.48 2.66
CA ILE A 208 -13.51 -0.27 2.10
C ILE A 208 -12.70 -0.65 0.86
N CYS A 209 -12.71 0.21 -0.16
CA CYS A 209 -11.90 0.07 -1.37
C CYS A 209 -10.83 1.16 -1.45
N MET A 210 -9.55 0.77 -1.48
CA MET A 210 -8.44 1.70 -1.68
C MET A 210 -8.18 1.93 -3.17
N ILE A 211 -8.35 3.20 -3.60
CA ILE A 211 -8.22 3.62 -4.99
C ILE A 211 -7.04 4.60 -5.10
N GLY A 212 -5.90 4.11 -5.58
CA GLY A 212 -4.68 4.93 -5.71
C GLY A 212 -4.52 5.52 -7.11
N ARG A 213 -4.10 4.70 -8.08
CA ARG A 213 -3.74 5.16 -9.43
C ARG A 213 -4.90 5.77 -10.22
N ALA A 214 -6.13 5.35 -9.97
CA ALA A 214 -7.30 5.99 -10.60
C ALA A 214 -7.45 7.43 -10.10
N ASN A 215 -7.22 7.72 -8.82
CA ASN A 215 -7.22 9.08 -8.29
C ASN A 215 -6.06 9.96 -8.82
N LEU A 216 -4.88 9.36 -9.12
CA LEU A 216 -3.82 10.10 -9.84
C LEU A 216 -4.22 10.42 -11.29
N CYS A 217 -5.00 9.54 -11.90
CA CYS A 217 -5.51 9.72 -13.25
C CYS A 217 -6.65 10.75 -13.32
N ASP A 218 -7.56 10.67 -12.37
CA ASP A 218 -8.66 11.60 -12.17
C ASP A 218 -8.85 11.94 -10.69
N PRO A 219 -8.40 13.11 -10.21
CA PRO A 219 -8.54 13.50 -8.81
C PRO A 219 -9.99 13.67 -8.37
N GLU A 220 -10.92 13.86 -9.32
CA GLU A 220 -12.35 13.94 -9.06
C GLU A 220 -13.07 12.59 -9.13
N PHE A 221 -12.35 11.46 -9.20
CA PHE A 221 -12.92 10.12 -9.35
C PHE A 221 -14.08 9.87 -8.37
N ALA A 222 -13.84 10.07 -7.07
CA ALA A 222 -14.86 9.85 -6.04
C ALA A 222 -16.04 10.84 -6.17
N PHE A 223 -15.74 12.12 -6.44
CA PHE A 223 -16.76 13.15 -6.61
C PHE A 223 -17.65 12.88 -7.82
N LYS A 224 -17.08 12.52 -8.96
CA LYS A 224 -17.83 12.16 -10.18
C LYS A 224 -18.69 10.93 -9.94
N THR A 225 -18.14 9.89 -9.30
CA THR A 225 -18.90 8.69 -8.92
C THR A 225 -20.11 9.04 -8.04
N GLN A 226 -19.91 9.85 -7.00
CA GLN A 226 -20.97 10.23 -6.07
C GLN A 226 -22.10 11.01 -6.76
N ASN A 227 -21.80 11.72 -7.85
CA ASN A 227 -22.75 12.58 -8.57
C ASN A 227 -23.31 11.94 -9.86
N GLY A 228 -23.09 10.63 -10.09
CA GLY A 228 -23.56 9.92 -11.28
C GLY A 228 -22.94 10.42 -12.59
N ARG A 229 -21.66 10.81 -12.54
CA ARG A 229 -20.88 11.36 -13.66
C ARG A 229 -19.72 10.45 -14.04
N GLU A 230 -19.91 9.13 -13.95
CA GLU A 230 -18.87 8.13 -14.16
C GLU A 230 -18.29 8.18 -15.58
N GLU A 231 -19.11 8.56 -16.58
CA GLU A 231 -18.66 8.71 -17.97
C GLU A 231 -17.64 9.84 -18.19
N GLU A 232 -17.54 10.76 -17.22
CA GLU A 232 -16.54 11.84 -17.24
C GLU A 232 -15.21 11.43 -16.57
N ILE A 233 -15.15 10.25 -15.97
CA ILE A 233 -13.94 9.78 -15.29
C ILE A 233 -12.87 9.43 -16.34
N ARG A 234 -11.67 9.98 -16.17
CA ARG A 234 -10.49 9.58 -16.93
C ARG A 234 -10.00 8.20 -16.49
N PRO A 235 -10.11 7.14 -17.32
CA PRO A 235 -9.80 5.79 -16.88
C PRO A 235 -8.28 5.56 -16.74
N CYS A 236 -7.86 5.00 -15.61
CA CYS A 236 -6.47 4.60 -15.41
C CYS A 236 -6.17 3.31 -16.20
N ILE A 237 -5.29 3.40 -17.20
CA ILE A 237 -4.88 2.27 -18.05
C ILE A 237 -3.85 1.33 -17.38
N GLY A 238 -3.42 1.61 -16.17
CA GLY A 238 -2.47 0.76 -15.43
C GLY A 238 -1.04 0.77 -15.96
N CYS A 239 -0.64 1.74 -16.80
CA CYS A 239 0.63 1.79 -17.51
C CYS A 239 1.89 1.92 -16.63
N LEU A 240 1.74 2.17 -15.33
CA LEU A 240 2.81 2.35 -14.33
C LEU A 240 3.76 3.53 -14.58
N ARG A 241 3.42 4.48 -15.46
CA ARG A 241 4.25 5.68 -15.70
C ARG A 241 4.47 6.49 -14.42
N CYS A 242 3.42 6.63 -13.59
CA CYS A 242 3.51 7.29 -12.29
C CYS A 242 4.51 6.61 -11.35
N LEU A 243 4.50 5.28 -11.29
CA LEU A 243 5.45 4.51 -10.48
C LEU A 243 6.90 4.64 -10.99
N ASN A 244 7.11 4.57 -12.31
CA ASN A 244 8.43 4.73 -12.90
C ASN A 244 9.06 6.08 -12.55
N GLY A 245 8.29 7.17 -12.53
CA GLY A 245 8.77 8.47 -12.08
C GLY A 245 9.35 8.39 -10.67
N ILE A 246 8.59 7.86 -9.73
CA ILE A 246 8.99 7.71 -8.32
C ILE A 246 10.24 6.82 -8.19
N MET A 247 10.26 5.66 -8.85
CA MET A 247 11.37 4.69 -8.74
C MET A 247 12.70 5.24 -9.25
N PHE A 248 12.69 6.15 -10.20
CA PHE A 248 13.91 6.76 -10.75
C PHE A 248 14.18 8.18 -10.23
N GLY A 249 13.51 8.60 -9.15
CA GLY A 249 13.69 9.92 -8.56
C GLY A 249 13.29 11.07 -9.49
N LYS A 250 12.39 10.78 -10.44
CA LYS A 250 11.82 11.76 -11.36
C LYS A 250 10.46 12.22 -10.83
N ARG A 251 9.99 13.34 -11.35
CA ARG A 251 8.63 13.84 -11.14
C ARG A 251 7.60 12.73 -11.46
N ILE A 252 6.58 12.60 -10.64
CA ILE A 252 5.45 11.73 -10.93
C ILE A 252 4.72 12.26 -12.18
N ALA A 253 4.28 11.36 -13.05
CA ALA A 253 3.54 11.74 -14.25
C ALA A 253 2.52 10.68 -14.61
N CYS A 254 1.40 11.10 -15.17
CA CYS A 254 0.38 10.20 -15.69
C CYS A 254 0.35 10.26 -17.22
N SER A 255 0.03 9.12 -17.89
CA SER A 255 -0.13 9.09 -19.34
C SER A 255 -1.47 9.67 -19.80
N ILE A 256 -2.44 9.74 -18.90
CA ILE A 256 -3.82 10.22 -19.18
C ILE A 256 -4.07 11.59 -18.55
N ASN A 257 -3.54 11.84 -17.34
CA ASN A 257 -3.69 13.13 -16.66
C ASN A 257 -2.44 13.99 -16.90
N PRO A 258 -2.47 14.97 -17.81
CA PRO A 258 -1.34 15.84 -18.09
C PRO A 258 -1.05 16.83 -16.94
N SER A 259 -2.04 17.13 -16.11
CA SER A 259 -1.94 18.11 -15.02
C SER A 259 -1.39 17.53 -13.72
N LEU A 260 -1.09 16.22 -13.66
CA LEU A 260 -0.54 15.61 -12.44
C LEU A 260 0.79 16.26 -12.01
N GLU A 261 0.86 16.76 -10.77
CA GLU A 261 1.95 17.60 -10.22
C GLU A 261 2.12 18.97 -10.90
N LEU A 262 1.14 19.41 -11.70
CA LEU A 262 1.10 20.70 -12.36
C LEU A 262 -0.13 21.49 -11.96
N GLU A 263 -0.84 21.08 -10.91
CA GLU A 263 -2.14 21.62 -10.51
C GLU A 263 -2.09 23.11 -10.16
N ASN A 264 -0.90 23.61 -9.76
CA ASN A 264 -0.67 25.02 -9.45
C ASN A 264 -0.09 25.82 -10.64
N GLU A 265 0.15 25.17 -11.77
CA GLU A 265 0.63 25.83 -12.97
C GLU A 265 -0.58 25.99 -13.92
N ASP A 266 -0.89 27.19 -14.37
CA ASP A 266 -1.93 27.47 -15.38
C ASP A 266 -1.50 26.87 -16.72
N THR A 267 -1.65 25.54 -16.84
CA THR A 267 -1.09 24.79 -17.95
C THR A 267 -2.03 24.61 -19.14
N ILE A 268 -3.33 24.87 -18.94
CA ILE A 268 -4.34 24.75 -20.00
C ILE A 268 -5.18 26.02 -20.02
N SER A 269 -4.84 26.93 -20.91
CA SER A 269 -5.68 28.08 -21.27
C SER A 269 -6.49 27.76 -22.55
N GLU A 270 -7.70 28.31 -22.64
CA GLU A 270 -8.40 28.30 -23.90
C GLU A 270 -7.57 29.04 -24.96
N THR A 271 -7.38 28.40 -26.10
CA THR A 271 -6.71 29.06 -27.24
C THR A 271 -7.68 30.02 -27.92
N GLU A 272 -7.22 31.24 -28.22
CA GLU A 272 -8.02 32.20 -29.00
C GLU A 272 -8.37 31.68 -30.39
N GLU A 273 -7.56 30.79 -30.95
CA GLU A 273 -7.78 30.12 -32.22
C GLU A 273 -8.40 28.73 -32.04
N LYS A 274 -9.63 28.53 -32.44
CA LYS A 274 -10.30 27.22 -32.49
C LYS A 274 -9.67 26.35 -33.57
N LYS A 275 -8.81 25.40 -33.19
CA LYS A 275 -8.28 24.40 -34.13
C LYS A 275 -9.31 23.29 -34.35
N LYS A 276 -9.58 22.92 -35.60
CA LYS A 276 -10.35 21.71 -35.91
C LYS A 276 -9.50 20.49 -35.65
N ILE A 277 -9.88 19.69 -34.64
CA ILE A 277 -9.25 18.40 -34.36
C ILE A 277 -10.12 17.33 -34.99
N PHE A 278 -9.54 16.54 -35.91
CA PHE A 278 -10.21 15.36 -36.43
C PHE A 278 -9.95 14.19 -35.46
N HIS A 279 -11.03 13.75 -34.81
CA HIS A 279 -10.99 12.55 -33.98
C HIS A 279 -11.39 11.36 -34.86
N TRP A 280 -10.44 10.45 -35.11
CA TRP A 280 -10.71 9.21 -35.85
C TRP A 280 -11.15 8.15 -34.85
N ASN A 281 -12.45 7.88 -34.78
CA ASN A 281 -12.98 6.76 -34.02
C ASN A 281 -12.74 5.46 -34.80
N ILE A 282 -11.72 4.70 -34.41
CA ILE A 282 -11.57 3.32 -34.85
C ILE A 282 -12.43 2.46 -33.91
N HIS A 283 -13.71 2.38 -34.15
CA HIS A 283 -14.52 1.31 -33.61
C HIS A 283 -14.36 0.11 -34.55
N PRO A 284 -13.88 -1.05 -34.07
CA PRO A 284 -14.10 -2.29 -34.82
C PRO A 284 -15.62 -2.49 -34.88
N LYS A 285 -16.19 -2.54 -36.07
CA LYS A 285 -17.57 -2.97 -36.23
C LYS A 285 -17.68 -4.42 -35.77
N PRO A 286 -18.83 -4.80 -35.17
CA PRO A 286 -19.11 -6.15 -34.71
C PRO A 286 -19.00 -7.20 -35.82
#